data_ce9a9f7c034c98db5b627108e3295f0a
#
_entry.id   ce9a9f7c034c98db5b627108e3295f0a
#
_cell.length_a   1.000
_cell.length_b   1.000
_cell.length_c   1.000
_cell.angle_alpha   90.00
_cell.angle_beta   90.00
_cell.angle_gamma   90.00
#
_symmetry.space_group_name_H-M   'P 1'
#
loop_
_entity.id
_entity.type
_entity.pdbx_description
1 polymer ?
#
loop_
_entity_poly.entity_id
_entity_poly.type
_entity_poly.pdbx_seq_one_letter_code
_entity_poly.pdbx_strand_id
1 'polypeptide(L)'
;MDFTLTEEQKLIQHAARDFAQNELLPEVIERDDAQSFPTKQVKKMGELGFLGMMVNPKFGGSGLDTISYAIVMEELSKVDASSSVVVSVNNSLVCYGIEAYGTEEQKEKYLTKLATGEIIGAFCLSEPEAGSDATSQKTTAIDKGDHYIINGTKNWITNGSTASVYIVIAQTDKDKGHKGINAIIVEKGTEGFEIGPKENKLGIRGSDTHSLMFNDVKVPKQNRIGEDGFGFKFAMKTLSGGRIGIASQALGIAAGAYELAKKYAKQRKAFGTEISNHQAIAFKLADMHTQIEAARHLVYKAAWDKDNGHNYDLSGAMAKLYASQVAMDTAVEAVQIHGGNGFVKDYHVERLMRDAKITQIYEGTSEIQKIVISRSILKD
;
A
#
# COMPACT_ATOMS: atom_id res chain seq x y z
N MET A 1 -0.14 -29.33 -4.86
CA MET A 1 -0.08 -27.89 -4.52
C MET A 1 0.85 -27.81 -3.31
N ASP A 2 1.97 -27.13 -3.42
CA ASP A 2 2.92 -26.95 -2.32
C ASP A 2 2.65 -25.57 -1.70
N PHE A 3 2.44 -25.54 -0.39
CA PHE A 3 2.24 -24.30 0.38
C PHE A 3 3.51 -23.89 1.14
N THR A 4 4.63 -24.61 0.91
CA THR A 4 5.90 -24.36 1.59
C THR A 4 6.64 -23.21 0.88
N LEU A 5 7.12 -22.24 1.65
CA LEU A 5 7.99 -21.21 1.11
C LEU A 5 9.30 -21.81 0.61
N THR A 6 9.80 -21.33 -0.52
CA THR A 6 11.14 -21.67 -1.01
C THR A 6 12.23 -21.19 -0.05
N GLU A 7 13.44 -21.72 -0.17
CA GLU A 7 14.56 -21.26 0.67
C GLU A 7 14.87 -19.77 0.46
N GLU A 8 14.75 -19.27 -0.77
CA GLU A 8 14.91 -17.85 -1.07
C GLU A 8 13.83 -17.02 -0.37
N GLN A 9 12.55 -17.41 -0.47
CA GLN A 9 11.44 -16.73 0.21
C GLN A 9 11.60 -16.72 1.72
N LYS A 10 12.13 -17.81 2.32
CA LYS A 10 12.47 -17.86 3.76
C LYS A 10 13.57 -16.88 4.13
N LEU A 11 14.64 -16.77 3.31
CA LEU A 11 15.71 -15.80 3.54
C LEU A 11 15.19 -14.36 3.46
N ILE A 12 14.36 -14.06 2.47
CA ILE A 12 13.70 -12.74 2.32
C ILE A 12 12.81 -12.45 3.55
N GLN A 13 12.04 -13.44 4.00
CA GLN A 13 11.21 -13.33 5.20
C GLN A 13 12.05 -12.99 6.44
N HIS A 14 13.17 -13.68 6.63
CA HIS A 14 14.09 -13.41 7.75
C HIS A 14 14.67 -12.00 7.67
N ALA A 15 15.16 -11.58 6.50
CA ALA A 15 15.70 -10.25 6.30
C ALA A 15 14.68 -9.14 6.58
N ALA A 16 13.44 -9.31 6.10
CA ALA A 16 12.36 -8.34 6.34
C ALA A 16 11.95 -8.30 7.83
N ARG A 17 11.88 -9.46 8.49
CA ARG A 17 11.59 -9.56 9.92
C ARG A 17 12.67 -8.90 10.77
N ASP A 18 13.93 -9.21 10.49
CA ASP A 18 15.07 -8.62 11.20
C ASP A 18 15.10 -7.10 11.04
N PHE A 19 14.87 -6.62 9.83
CA PHE A 19 14.74 -5.19 9.58
C PHE A 19 13.57 -4.58 10.37
N ALA A 20 12.40 -5.21 10.33
CA ALA A 20 11.23 -4.71 11.06
C ALA A 20 11.48 -4.63 12.57
N GLN A 21 12.09 -5.66 13.16
CA GLN A 21 12.36 -5.70 14.59
C GLN A 21 13.50 -4.77 15.04
N ASN A 22 14.55 -4.62 14.24
CA ASN A 22 15.74 -3.88 14.63
C ASN A 22 15.71 -2.41 14.19
N GLU A 23 15.00 -2.08 13.10
CA GLU A 23 15.02 -0.74 12.52
C GLU A 23 13.66 -0.02 12.56
N LEU A 24 12.53 -0.76 12.50
CA LEU A 24 11.21 -0.15 12.55
C LEU A 24 10.65 -0.10 13.97
N LEU A 25 10.75 -1.21 14.73
CA LEU A 25 10.17 -1.31 16.06
C LEU A 25 10.71 -0.26 17.06
N PRO A 26 12.02 0.00 17.12
CA PRO A 26 12.50 1.14 17.88
C PRO A 26 11.88 2.44 17.34
N GLU A 27 11.43 3.32 18.23
CA GLU A 27 10.86 4.64 17.90
C GLU A 27 9.53 4.60 17.08
N VAL A 28 8.87 3.44 16.90
CA VAL A 28 7.63 3.40 16.11
C VAL A 28 6.48 4.16 16.78
N ILE A 29 6.41 4.12 18.13
CA ILE A 29 5.40 4.87 18.90
C ILE A 29 5.67 6.37 18.78
N GLU A 30 6.93 6.78 18.97
CA GLU A 30 7.36 8.17 18.86
C GLU A 30 7.12 8.72 17.45
N ARG A 31 7.41 7.93 16.40
CA ARG A 31 7.10 8.31 15.02
C ARG A 31 5.61 8.46 14.75
N ASP A 32 4.78 7.56 15.29
CA ASP A 32 3.32 7.64 15.18
C ASP A 32 2.79 8.89 15.88
N ASP A 33 3.22 9.16 17.13
CA ASP A 33 2.80 10.32 17.90
C ASP A 33 3.23 11.64 17.26
N ALA A 34 4.48 11.73 16.83
CA ALA A 34 5.02 12.89 16.14
C ALA A 34 4.52 13.01 14.69
N GLN A 35 3.80 12.01 14.19
CA GLN A 35 3.40 11.94 12.78
C GLN A 35 4.59 12.10 11.83
N SER A 36 5.76 11.60 12.19
CA SER A 36 6.99 11.80 11.44
C SER A 36 7.22 10.71 10.40
N PHE A 37 7.59 11.12 9.19
CA PHE A 37 7.94 10.20 8.11
C PHE A 37 9.23 9.45 8.44
N PRO A 38 9.30 8.12 8.22
CA PRO A 38 10.43 7.27 8.59
C PRO A 38 11.59 7.39 7.58
N THR A 39 12.14 8.59 7.39
CA THR A 39 13.14 8.90 6.34
C THR A 39 14.36 7.98 6.39
N LYS A 40 14.92 7.73 7.58
CA LYS A 40 16.09 6.86 7.77
C LYS A 40 15.78 5.42 7.38
N GLN A 41 14.59 4.94 7.80
CA GLN A 41 14.14 3.57 7.54
C GLN A 41 13.84 3.37 6.07
N VAL A 42 13.20 4.35 5.41
CA VAL A 42 12.92 4.32 3.96
C VAL A 42 14.22 4.24 3.16
N LYS A 43 15.25 5.01 3.54
CA LYS A 43 16.56 4.93 2.90
C LYS A 43 17.15 3.52 3.03
N LYS A 44 17.15 2.95 4.24
CA LYS A 44 17.64 1.57 4.46
C LYS A 44 16.81 0.52 3.71
N MET A 45 15.49 0.71 3.58
CA MET A 45 14.65 -0.16 2.75
C MET A 45 15.06 -0.11 1.27
N GLY A 46 15.48 1.06 0.77
CA GLY A 46 16.07 1.20 -0.56
C GLY A 46 17.38 0.41 -0.71
N GLU A 47 18.30 0.55 0.24
CA GLU A 47 19.58 -0.17 0.28
C GLU A 47 19.38 -1.71 0.35
N LEU A 48 18.29 -2.19 0.95
CA LEU A 48 17.91 -3.61 0.99
C LEU A 48 17.11 -4.06 -0.25
N GLY A 49 16.86 -3.19 -1.21
CA GLY A 49 16.09 -3.50 -2.42
C GLY A 49 14.57 -3.58 -2.22
N PHE A 50 14.04 -3.22 -1.04
CA PHE A 50 12.60 -3.31 -0.76
C PHE A 50 11.76 -2.28 -1.53
N LEU A 51 12.35 -1.24 -2.10
CA LEU A 51 11.64 -0.22 -2.88
C LEU A 51 11.51 -0.57 -4.37
N GLY A 52 12.26 -1.57 -4.87
CA GLY A 52 12.22 -2.04 -6.24
C GLY A 52 12.17 -3.57 -6.35
N MET A 53 11.43 -4.23 -5.46
CA MET A 53 11.47 -5.69 -5.33
C MET A 53 11.11 -6.43 -6.62
N MET A 54 10.04 -6.02 -7.27
CA MET A 54 9.51 -6.66 -8.48
C MET A 54 10.06 -6.06 -9.77
N VAL A 55 10.85 -4.98 -9.69
CA VAL A 55 11.43 -4.29 -10.84
C VAL A 55 12.57 -5.13 -11.43
N ASN A 56 12.63 -5.18 -12.77
CA ASN A 56 13.67 -5.89 -13.49
C ASN A 56 15.08 -5.41 -13.08
N PRO A 57 16.04 -6.33 -12.85
CA PRO A 57 17.43 -5.97 -12.49
C PRO A 57 18.11 -5.01 -13.48
N LYS A 58 17.72 -5.00 -14.77
CA LYS A 58 18.16 -4.01 -15.76
C LYS A 58 17.98 -2.57 -15.28
N PHE A 59 16.95 -2.31 -14.48
CA PHE A 59 16.62 -1.00 -13.94
C PHE A 59 16.93 -0.88 -12.44
N GLY A 60 17.82 -1.71 -11.91
CA GLY A 60 18.28 -1.64 -10.52
C GLY A 60 17.32 -2.27 -9.49
N GLY A 61 16.30 -2.96 -9.94
CA GLY A 61 15.39 -3.72 -9.06
C GLY A 61 15.93 -5.09 -8.68
N SER A 62 15.24 -5.78 -7.76
CA SER A 62 15.64 -7.10 -7.28
C SER A 62 15.10 -8.26 -8.16
N GLY A 63 14.12 -8.02 -9.04
CA GLY A 63 13.53 -9.03 -9.93
C GLY A 63 12.80 -10.16 -9.19
N LEU A 64 12.35 -9.93 -7.97
CA LEU A 64 11.65 -10.90 -7.13
C LEU A 64 10.19 -11.09 -7.57
N ASP A 65 9.63 -12.24 -7.20
CA ASP A 65 8.22 -12.55 -7.43
C ASP A 65 7.26 -11.76 -6.51
N THR A 66 5.99 -11.79 -6.84
CA THR A 66 4.94 -11.10 -6.06
C THR A 66 4.70 -11.77 -4.71
N ILE A 67 4.99 -13.08 -4.58
CA ILE A 67 4.91 -13.78 -3.29
C ILE A 67 5.98 -13.24 -2.34
N SER A 68 7.23 -13.07 -2.79
CA SER A 68 8.31 -12.45 -2.02
C SER A 68 7.96 -11.03 -1.58
N TYR A 69 7.36 -10.24 -2.48
CA TYR A 69 6.84 -8.92 -2.15
C TYR A 69 5.76 -8.99 -1.05
N ALA A 70 4.80 -9.92 -1.16
CA ALA A 70 3.75 -10.09 -0.15
C ALA A 70 4.33 -10.47 1.24
N ILE A 71 5.35 -11.33 1.25
CA ILE A 71 6.08 -11.73 2.48
C ILE A 71 6.73 -10.52 3.14
N VAL A 72 7.46 -9.69 2.39
CA VAL A 72 8.08 -8.47 2.94
C VAL A 72 7.04 -7.51 3.47
N MET A 73 5.96 -7.28 2.71
CA MET A 73 4.84 -6.44 3.14
C MET A 73 4.22 -6.94 4.45
N GLU A 74 4.03 -8.25 4.60
CA GLU A 74 3.53 -8.85 5.84
C GLU A 74 4.48 -8.58 7.01
N GLU A 75 5.78 -8.90 6.89
CA GLU A 75 6.75 -8.76 7.98
C GLU A 75 6.95 -7.30 8.42
N LEU A 76 7.02 -6.35 7.48
CA LEU A 76 7.11 -4.93 7.81
C LEU A 76 5.85 -4.43 8.52
N SER A 77 4.68 -4.85 8.03
CA SER A 77 3.38 -4.38 8.56
C SER A 77 3.01 -4.96 9.92
N LYS A 78 3.62 -6.08 10.34
CA LYS A 78 3.52 -6.56 11.72
C LYS A 78 3.99 -5.52 12.72
N VAL A 79 4.91 -4.65 12.30
CA VAL A 79 5.57 -3.67 13.15
C VAL A 79 5.12 -2.24 12.82
N ASP A 80 5.18 -1.83 11.53
CA ASP A 80 4.94 -0.45 11.13
C ASP A 80 4.25 -0.35 9.75
N ALA A 81 2.94 -0.21 9.78
CA ALA A 81 2.14 -0.04 8.57
C ALA A 81 2.40 1.31 7.87
N SER A 82 2.89 2.32 8.57
CA SER A 82 3.27 3.60 7.98
C SER A 82 4.50 3.47 7.07
N SER A 83 5.46 2.63 7.46
CA SER A 83 6.63 2.34 6.62
C SER A 83 6.30 1.40 5.47
N SER A 84 5.48 0.38 5.70
CA SER A 84 5.13 -0.59 4.65
C SER A 84 4.30 0.02 3.53
N VAL A 85 3.45 1.04 3.79
CA VAL A 85 2.70 1.70 2.71
C VAL A 85 3.60 2.45 1.73
N VAL A 86 4.76 2.93 2.16
CA VAL A 86 5.78 3.53 1.26
C VAL A 86 6.27 2.48 0.27
N VAL A 87 6.62 1.28 0.78
CA VAL A 87 7.03 0.13 -0.04
C VAL A 87 5.92 -0.26 -1.01
N SER A 88 4.67 -0.33 -0.55
CA SER A 88 3.52 -0.68 -1.38
C SER A 88 3.33 0.30 -2.53
N VAL A 89 3.22 1.58 -2.26
CA VAL A 89 2.97 2.61 -3.28
C VAL A 89 4.12 2.67 -4.29
N ASN A 90 5.36 2.64 -3.81
CA ASN A 90 6.52 2.72 -4.69
C ASN A 90 6.61 1.52 -5.64
N ASN A 91 6.47 0.27 -5.13
CA ASN A 91 6.55 -0.93 -5.95
C ASN A 91 5.32 -1.13 -6.85
N SER A 92 4.11 -1.17 -6.26
CA SER A 92 2.91 -1.67 -6.95
C SER A 92 2.19 -0.61 -7.76
N LEU A 93 2.32 0.67 -7.41
CA LEU A 93 1.62 1.76 -8.10
C LEU A 93 2.56 2.57 -9.01
N VAL A 94 3.77 2.87 -8.56
CA VAL A 94 4.68 3.75 -9.31
C VAL A 94 5.64 2.94 -10.18
N CYS A 95 6.48 2.10 -9.60
CA CYS A 95 7.47 1.31 -10.37
C CYS A 95 6.77 0.39 -11.38
N TYR A 96 5.77 -0.39 -10.95
CA TYR A 96 5.02 -1.24 -11.86
C TYR A 96 4.39 -0.46 -13.01
N GLY A 97 3.79 0.69 -12.72
CA GLY A 97 3.15 1.52 -13.74
C GLY A 97 4.13 2.03 -14.80
N ILE A 98 5.32 2.49 -14.38
CA ILE A 98 6.37 2.95 -15.30
C ILE A 98 6.99 1.77 -16.05
N GLU A 99 7.28 0.66 -15.38
CA GLU A 99 7.91 -0.50 -16.02
C GLU A 99 7.01 -1.14 -17.09
N ALA A 100 5.71 -1.31 -16.79
CA ALA A 100 4.78 -1.97 -17.69
C ALA A 100 4.32 -1.10 -18.87
N TYR A 101 4.27 0.22 -18.71
CA TYR A 101 3.61 1.11 -19.67
C TYR A 101 4.43 2.33 -20.06
N GLY A 102 5.53 2.62 -19.39
CA GLY A 102 6.44 3.72 -19.74
C GLY A 102 7.30 3.44 -20.95
N THR A 103 7.80 4.50 -21.60
CA THR A 103 8.82 4.39 -22.63
C THR A 103 10.17 4.00 -22.03
N GLU A 104 11.12 3.55 -22.86
CA GLU A 104 12.46 3.23 -22.36
C GLU A 104 13.14 4.46 -21.73
N GLU A 105 12.95 5.66 -22.31
CA GLU A 105 13.46 6.91 -21.74
C GLU A 105 12.85 7.21 -20.35
N GLN A 106 11.57 6.95 -20.17
CA GLN A 106 10.90 7.10 -18.86
C GLN A 106 11.44 6.10 -17.85
N LYS A 107 11.66 4.84 -18.25
CA LYS A 107 12.23 3.80 -17.39
C LYS A 107 13.68 4.15 -17.00
N GLU A 108 14.52 4.54 -17.93
CA GLU A 108 15.89 4.95 -17.66
C GLU A 108 15.96 6.17 -16.74
N LYS A 109 15.10 7.17 -16.97
CA LYS A 109 15.08 8.42 -16.20
C LYS A 109 14.58 8.25 -14.77
N TYR A 110 13.50 7.47 -14.57
CA TYR A 110 12.79 7.42 -13.31
C TYR A 110 12.88 6.07 -12.60
N LEU A 111 12.73 4.96 -13.34
CA LEU A 111 12.53 3.65 -12.73
C LEU A 111 13.75 3.18 -11.95
N THR A 112 14.96 3.41 -12.47
CA THR A 112 16.20 3.04 -11.78
C THR A 112 16.33 3.73 -10.42
N LYS A 113 16.03 5.02 -10.36
CA LYS A 113 16.12 5.78 -9.11
C LYS A 113 15.02 5.41 -8.12
N LEU A 114 13.82 5.09 -8.62
CA LEU A 114 12.70 4.61 -7.81
C LEU A 114 12.98 3.22 -7.23
N ALA A 115 13.52 2.31 -8.04
CA ALA A 115 13.82 0.94 -7.64
C ALA A 115 14.92 0.86 -6.57
N THR A 116 15.94 1.71 -6.68
CA THR A 116 17.03 1.79 -5.70
C THR A 116 16.69 2.60 -4.45
N GLY A 117 15.55 3.32 -4.47
CA GLY A 117 15.14 4.21 -3.37
C GLY A 117 15.95 5.51 -3.29
N GLU A 118 16.69 5.89 -4.35
CA GLU A 118 17.29 7.22 -4.47
C GLU A 118 16.19 8.30 -4.42
N ILE A 119 15.08 8.01 -5.07
CA ILE A 119 13.84 8.78 -4.98
C ILE A 119 12.67 7.84 -4.69
N ILE A 120 11.56 8.39 -4.21
CA ILE A 120 10.28 7.68 -4.12
C ILE A 120 9.22 8.39 -4.95
N GLY A 121 8.16 7.64 -5.30
CA GLY A 121 7.08 8.15 -6.12
C GLY A 121 5.74 8.23 -5.39
N ALA A 122 4.82 8.97 -6.00
CA ALA A 122 3.44 9.09 -5.57
C ALA A 122 2.47 8.80 -6.72
N PHE A 123 1.31 8.21 -6.39
CA PHE A 123 0.24 7.91 -7.33
C PHE A 123 -0.97 8.80 -7.04
N CYS A 124 -1.30 9.69 -7.98
CA CYS A 124 -2.23 10.80 -7.76
C CYS A 124 -3.52 10.57 -8.56
N LEU A 125 -4.44 9.76 -8.00
CA LEU A 125 -5.74 9.46 -8.59
C LEU A 125 -6.86 10.25 -7.91
N SER A 126 -7.00 10.08 -6.58
CA SER A 126 -8.15 10.59 -5.82
C SER A 126 -8.22 12.12 -5.79
N GLU A 127 -9.44 12.64 -5.79
CA GLU A 127 -9.75 14.06 -5.70
C GLU A 127 -10.77 14.32 -4.58
N PRO A 128 -10.99 15.58 -4.15
CA PRO A 128 -11.97 15.90 -3.11
C PRO A 128 -13.35 15.29 -3.36
N GLU A 129 -13.79 15.24 -4.63
CA GLU A 129 -15.12 14.76 -5.04
C GLU A 129 -15.08 13.43 -5.81
N ALA A 130 -13.90 12.84 -6.04
CA ALA A 130 -13.72 11.62 -6.82
C ALA A 130 -12.80 10.62 -6.11
N GLY A 131 -13.37 9.78 -5.24
CA GLY A 131 -12.71 8.65 -4.60
C GLY A 131 -13.09 7.34 -5.28
N SER A 132 -14.15 6.68 -4.78
CA SER A 132 -14.65 5.41 -5.36
C SER A 132 -15.17 5.59 -6.79
N ASP A 133 -15.75 6.75 -7.12
CA ASP A 133 -16.08 7.13 -8.50
C ASP A 133 -14.88 7.85 -9.16
N ALA A 134 -13.87 7.07 -9.50
CA ALA A 134 -12.63 7.59 -10.09
C ALA A 134 -12.80 8.15 -11.51
N THR A 135 -13.97 7.94 -12.16
CA THR A 135 -14.26 8.50 -13.48
C THR A 135 -14.76 9.95 -13.40
N SER A 136 -15.26 10.37 -12.24
CA SER A 136 -15.81 11.73 -12.03
C SER A 136 -14.75 12.77 -11.65
N GLN A 137 -13.47 12.48 -11.93
CA GLN A 137 -12.38 13.40 -11.64
C GLN A 137 -12.46 14.71 -12.43
N LYS A 138 -12.03 15.81 -11.78
CA LYS A 138 -12.10 17.17 -12.31
C LYS A 138 -10.74 17.73 -12.72
N THR A 139 -9.64 17.15 -12.26
CA THR A 139 -8.28 17.55 -12.67
C THR A 139 -8.16 17.40 -14.18
N THR A 140 -7.77 18.47 -14.85
CA THR A 140 -7.61 18.52 -16.30
C THR A 140 -6.14 18.60 -16.70
N ALA A 141 -5.83 18.10 -17.90
CA ALA A 141 -4.52 18.26 -18.53
C ALA A 141 -4.75 18.67 -19.99
N ILE A 142 -4.79 19.98 -20.26
CA ILE A 142 -5.08 20.52 -21.59
C ILE A 142 -3.88 20.31 -22.51
N ASP A 143 -4.08 19.59 -23.61
CA ASP A 143 -3.06 19.36 -24.64
C ASP A 143 -2.79 20.64 -25.44
N LYS A 144 -1.55 21.11 -25.44
CA LYS A 144 -1.05 22.29 -26.18
C LYS A 144 -0.12 21.90 -27.33
N GLY A 145 -0.10 20.62 -27.72
CA GLY A 145 0.73 20.09 -28.80
C GLY A 145 2.04 19.47 -28.28
N ASP A 146 2.96 20.27 -27.79
CA ASP A 146 4.26 19.83 -27.23
C ASP A 146 4.24 19.62 -25.71
N HIS A 147 3.22 20.11 -25.02
CA HIS A 147 3.08 20.01 -23.57
C HIS A 147 1.60 19.93 -23.12
N TYR A 148 1.40 19.52 -21.87
CA TYR A 148 0.14 19.63 -21.15
C TYR A 148 0.15 20.81 -20.18
N ILE A 149 -1.01 21.44 -19.96
CA ILE A 149 -1.25 22.36 -18.84
C ILE A 149 -2.20 21.65 -17.87
N ILE A 150 -1.71 21.34 -16.67
CA ILE A 150 -2.47 20.62 -15.64
C ILE A 150 -3.06 21.60 -14.65
N ASN A 151 -4.37 21.47 -14.39
CA ASN A 151 -5.12 22.24 -13.39
C ASN A 151 -6.02 21.30 -12.58
N GLY A 152 -6.02 21.47 -11.26
CA GLY A 152 -6.87 20.71 -10.35
C GLY A 152 -6.24 20.41 -8.99
N THR A 153 -6.89 19.51 -8.24
CA THR A 153 -6.44 19.13 -6.90
C THR A 153 -6.54 17.62 -6.74
N LYS A 154 -5.49 17.01 -6.20
CA LYS A 154 -5.48 15.60 -5.79
C LYS A 154 -5.45 15.50 -4.27
N ASN A 155 -6.22 14.56 -3.70
CA ASN A 155 -6.34 14.41 -2.25
C ASN A 155 -5.85 13.04 -1.78
N TRP A 156 -5.41 13.02 -0.51
CA TRP A 156 -4.96 11.82 0.22
C TRP A 156 -3.79 11.11 -0.47
N ILE A 157 -2.86 11.90 -1.02
CA ILE A 157 -1.75 11.34 -1.77
C ILE A 157 -0.64 10.89 -0.82
N THR A 158 -0.41 9.59 -0.76
CA THR A 158 0.71 8.96 -0.04
C THR A 158 2.03 9.38 -0.67
N ASN A 159 3.03 9.65 0.17
CA ASN A 159 4.32 10.24 -0.20
C ASN A 159 4.19 11.66 -0.78
N GLY A 160 3.11 12.36 -0.49
CA GLY A 160 2.77 13.64 -1.12
C GLY A 160 3.85 14.70 -1.03
N SER A 161 4.55 14.83 0.12
CA SER A 161 5.65 15.79 0.25
C SER A 161 7.03 15.17 0.06
N THR A 162 7.16 13.85 0.23
CA THR A 162 8.47 13.17 0.18
C THR A 162 8.80 12.61 -1.21
N ALA A 163 7.80 12.39 -2.06
CA ALA A 163 8.01 11.93 -3.44
C ALA A 163 8.77 12.98 -4.27
N SER A 164 9.54 12.48 -5.23
CA SER A 164 10.20 13.30 -6.28
C SER A 164 9.47 13.23 -7.62
N VAL A 165 8.64 12.18 -7.81
CA VAL A 165 7.91 11.87 -9.04
C VAL A 165 6.47 11.53 -8.69
N TYR A 166 5.53 12.14 -9.43
CA TYR A 166 4.09 11.99 -9.24
C TYR A 166 3.44 11.50 -10.52
N ILE A 167 2.75 10.36 -10.47
CA ILE A 167 1.92 9.89 -11.59
C ILE A 167 0.52 10.49 -11.41
N VAL A 168 0.21 11.53 -12.17
CA VAL A 168 -1.03 12.27 -12.08
C VAL A 168 -2.01 11.75 -13.13
N ILE A 169 -3.16 11.27 -12.66
CA ILE A 169 -4.27 10.84 -13.52
C ILE A 169 -5.15 12.06 -13.78
N ALA A 170 -5.29 12.50 -15.04
CA ALA A 170 -5.98 13.73 -15.38
C ALA A 170 -6.79 13.59 -16.68
N GLN A 171 -7.87 14.36 -16.76
CA GLN A 171 -8.76 14.40 -17.92
C GLN A 171 -8.21 15.35 -18.99
N THR A 172 -7.92 14.81 -20.19
CA THR A 172 -7.45 15.58 -21.34
C THR A 172 -8.55 15.90 -22.35
N ASP A 173 -9.61 15.06 -22.39
CA ASP A 173 -10.73 15.22 -23.33
C ASP A 173 -12.03 14.72 -22.67
N LYS A 174 -12.83 15.65 -22.16
CA LYS A 174 -14.08 15.32 -21.45
C LYS A 174 -15.13 14.63 -22.33
N ASP A 175 -15.13 14.91 -23.63
CA ASP A 175 -16.11 14.37 -24.55
C ASP A 175 -15.90 12.86 -24.78
N LYS A 176 -14.69 12.38 -24.55
CA LYS A 176 -14.35 10.95 -24.60
C LYS A 176 -14.61 10.18 -23.28
N GLY A 177 -15.11 10.85 -22.22
CA GLY A 177 -15.34 10.24 -20.92
C GLY A 177 -14.05 9.61 -20.35
N HIS A 178 -14.13 8.38 -19.87
CA HIS A 178 -12.95 7.69 -19.31
C HIS A 178 -11.83 7.40 -20.34
N LYS A 179 -12.14 7.42 -21.64
CA LYS A 179 -11.15 7.30 -22.74
C LYS A 179 -10.40 8.63 -23.02
N GLY A 180 -10.78 9.71 -22.36
CA GLY A 180 -10.06 10.99 -22.42
C GLY A 180 -9.14 11.20 -21.20
N ILE A 181 -8.97 10.18 -20.35
CA ILE A 181 -8.12 10.26 -19.15
C ILE A 181 -6.70 9.76 -19.48
N ASN A 182 -5.70 10.50 -19.04
CA ASN A 182 -4.29 10.17 -19.21
C ASN A 182 -3.54 10.07 -17.88
N ALA A 183 -2.44 9.32 -17.87
CA ALA A 183 -1.47 9.27 -16.78
C ALA A 183 -0.23 10.08 -17.17
N ILE A 184 0.14 11.07 -16.36
CA ILE A 184 1.18 12.05 -16.70
C ILE A 184 2.17 12.13 -15.53
N ILE A 185 3.46 12.02 -15.81
CA ILE A 185 4.53 12.17 -14.82
C ILE A 185 4.76 13.67 -14.58
N VAL A 186 4.64 14.09 -13.32
CA VAL A 186 5.01 15.43 -12.84
C VAL A 186 6.19 15.31 -11.89
N GLU A 187 7.21 16.13 -12.05
CA GLU A 187 8.37 16.17 -11.16
C GLU A 187 8.14 17.17 -10.03
N LYS A 188 8.70 16.89 -8.85
CA LYS A 188 8.71 17.83 -7.74
C LYS A 188 9.41 19.13 -8.13
N GLY A 189 8.83 20.26 -7.73
CA GLY A 189 9.39 21.58 -8.04
C GLY A 189 9.02 22.12 -9.42
N THR A 190 8.16 21.43 -10.19
CA THR A 190 7.57 22.01 -11.41
C THR A 190 6.75 23.24 -11.03
N GLU A 191 6.94 24.35 -11.77
CA GLU A 191 6.22 25.61 -11.53
C GLU A 191 4.70 25.41 -11.55
N GLY A 192 4.01 26.01 -10.58
CA GLY A 192 2.56 25.86 -10.38
C GLY A 192 2.13 24.58 -9.65
N PHE A 193 3.07 23.66 -9.35
CA PHE A 193 2.79 22.48 -8.53
C PHE A 193 3.06 22.78 -7.05
N GLU A 194 2.02 22.67 -6.24
CA GLU A 194 2.07 22.95 -4.80
C GLU A 194 1.64 21.77 -3.97
N ILE A 195 2.34 21.56 -2.84
CA ILE A 195 2.03 20.54 -1.85
C ILE A 195 1.22 21.20 -0.74
N GLY A 196 0.00 20.71 -0.54
CA GLY A 196 -0.89 21.20 0.52
C GLY A 196 -0.52 20.71 1.91
N PRO A 197 -1.32 21.01 2.92
CA PRO A 197 -1.05 20.61 4.28
C PRO A 197 -1.05 19.09 4.46
N LYS A 198 -0.30 18.63 5.47
CA LYS A 198 -0.29 17.23 5.87
C LYS A 198 -1.61 16.85 6.53
N GLU A 199 -2.13 15.68 6.17
CA GLU A 199 -3.36 15.15 6.75
C GLU A 199 -3.14 14.64 8.18
N ASN A 200 -4.00 15.06 9.11
CA ASN A 200 -4.03 14.53 10.48
C ASN A 200 -4.92 13.28 10.53
N LYS A 201 -4.30 12.10 10.47
CA LYS A 201 -4.98 10.83 10.26
C LYS A 201 -5.24 10.05 11.54
N LEU A 202 -6.23 9.16 11.51
CA LEU A 202 -6.53 8.20 12.57
C LEU A 202 -5.37 7.22 12.80
N GLY A 203 -4.89 6.58 11.74
CA GLY A 203 -3.82 5.58 11.72
C GLY A 203 -2.81 5.86 10.61
N ILE A 204 -1.81 4.98 10.50
CA ILE A 204 -0.64 5.15 9.63
C ILE A 204 -0.09 6.58 9.68
N ARG A 205 0.02 7.11 10.90
CA ARG A 205 0.28 8.54 11.11
C ARG A 205 1.68 8.95 10.68
N GLY A 206 2.63 8.03 10.71
CA GLY A 206 3.98 8.22 10.16
C GLY A 206 4.03 8.29 8.63
N SER A 207 2.98 7.85 7.93
CA SER A 207 2.90 8.00 6.47
C SER A 207 2.67 9.45 6.07
N ASP A 208 3.38 9.89 5.06
CA ASP A 208 3.32 11.24 4.50
C ASP A 208 2.15 11.34 3.51
N THR A 209 1.06 11.95 3.94
CA THR A 209 -0.19 12.06 3.15
C THR A 209 -0.59 13.52 3.01
N HIS A 210 -0.73 14.00 1.78
CA HIS A 210 -1.03 15.39 1.46
C HIS A 210 -2.10 15.52 0.36
N SER A 211 -2.73 16.68 0.31
CA SER A 211 -3.36 17.20 -0.91
C SER A 211 -2.29 17.81 -1.81
N LEU A 212 -2.53 17.77 -3.13
CA LEU A 212 -1.63 18.33 -4.15
C LEU A 212 -2.43 19.26 -5.05
N MET A 213 -1.91 20.46 -5.30
CA MET A 213 -2.57 21.46 -6.12
C MET A 213 -1.75 21.73 -7.39
N PHE A 214 -2.46 21.84 -8.52
CA PHE A 214 -1.89 22.08 -9.83
C PHE A 214 -2.53 23.35 -10.40
N ASN A 215 -1.73 24.40 -10.55
CA ASN A 215 -2.14 25.71 -11.04
C ASN A 215 -1.32 26.04 -12.29
N ASP A 216 -1.89 25.79 -13.47
CA ASP A 216 -1.25 25.95 -14.77
C ASP A 216 0.11 25.24 -14.89
N VAL A 217 0.20 24.03 -14.32
CA VAL A 217 1.44 23.25 -14.32
C VAL A 217 1.77 22.78 -15.73
N LYS A 218 2.86 23.29 -16.29
CA LYS A 218 3.34 22.93 -17.62
C LYS A 218 4.20 21.67 -17.58
N VAL A 219 3.79 20.62 -18.31
CA VAL A 219 4.47 19.33 -18.34
C VAL A 219 4.71 18.89 -19.80
N PRO A 220 5.93 18.49 -20.18
CA PRO A 220 6.20 18.01 -21.52
C PRO A 220 5.31 16.83 -21.94
N LYS A 221 4.88 16.79 -23.19
CA LYS A 221 3.98 15.73 -23.70
C LYS A 221 4.59 14.33 -23.58
N GLN A 222 5.89 14.22 -23.65
CA GLN A 222 6.65 12.97 -23.45
C GLN A 222 6.55 12.39 -22.02
N ASN A 223 6.02 13.14 -21.04
CA ASN A 223 5.78 12.66 -19.70
C ASN A 223 4.46 11.86 -19.58
N ARG A 224 3.66 11.76 -20.65
CA ARG A 224 2.50 10.86 -20.66
C ARG A 224 2.95 9.40 -20.68
N ILE A 225 2.35 8.59 -19.82
CA ILE A 225 2.59 7.15 -19.77
C ILE A 225 1.57 6.45 -20.68
N GLY A 226 2.06 5.66 -21.63
CA GLY A 226 1.23 4.92 -22.57
C GLY A 226 0.59 5.80 -23.64
N GLU A 227 -0.38 5.23 -24.35
CA GLU A 227 -1.10 5.89 -25.44
C GLU A 227 -2.11 6.93 -24.93
N ASP A 228 -2.58 7.80 -25.82
CA ASP A 228 -3.62 8.78 -25.51
C ASP A 228 -4.92 8.08 -25.09
N GLY A 229 -5.52 8.54 -23.97
CA GLY A 229 -6.72 7.95 -23.40
C GLY A 229 -6.53 6.65 -22.62
N PHE A 230 -5.29 6.20 -22.40
CA PHE A 230 -5.00 4.97 -21.66
C PHE A 230 -5.04 5.16 -20.14
N GLY A 231 -5.05 6.39 -19.63
CA GLY A 231 -4.83 6.68 -18.21
C GLY A 231 -5.81 6.05 -17.23
N PHE A 232 -7.09 5.93 -17.56
CA PHE A 232 -8.04 5.23 -16.71
C PHE A 232 -7.76 3.72 -16.64
N LYS A 233 -7.49 3.11 -17.80
CA LYS A 233 -7.12 1.68 -17.87
C LYS A 233 -5.79 1.42 -17.16
N PHE A 234 -4.82 2.32 -17.32
CA PHE A 234 -3.57 2.32 -16.57
C PHE A 234 -3.83 2.29 -15.06
N ALA A 235 -4.63 3.24 -14.55
CA ALA A 235 -4.94 3.33 -13.12
C ALA A 235 -5.60 2.05 -12.60
N MET A 236 -6.58 1.49 -13.32
CA MET A 236 -7.27 0.27 -12.89
C MET A 236 -6.34 -0.96 -12.87
N LYS A 237 -5.48 -1.12 -13.87
CA LYS A 237 -4.50 -2.22 -13.92
C LYS A 237 -3.45 -2.10 -12.80
N THR A 238 -2.98 -0.88 -12.56
CA THR A 238 -2.03 -0.59 -11.48
C THR A 238 -2.63 -0.89 -10.10
N LEU A 239 -3.88 -0.44 -9.86
CA LEU A 239 -4.61 -0.72 -8.62
C LEU A 239 -4.92 -2.21 -8.42
N SER A 240 -5.04 -3.01 -9.48
CA SER A 240 -5.20 -4.46 -9.32
C SER A 240 -3.98 -5.09 -8.63
N GLY A 241 -2.76 -4.65 -8.99
CA GLY A 241 -1.53 -5.03 -8.28
C GLY A 241 -1.46 -4.46 -6.86
N GLY A 242 -1.88 -3.21 -6.68
CA GLY A 242 -1.92 -2.54 -5.38
C GLY A 242 -2.80 -3.25 -4.36
N ARG A 243 -3.92 -3.87 -4.78
CA ARG A 243 -4.78 -4.66 -3.89
C ARG A 243 -4.03 -5.80 -3.20
N ILE A 244 -3.09 -6.45 -3.88
CA ILE A 244 -2.23 -7.50 -3.28
C ILE A 244 -1.35 -6.88 -2.19
N GLY A 245 -0.74 -5.72 -2.46
CA GLY A 245 0.09 -4.99 -1.48
C GLY A 245 -0.69 -4.63 -0.22
N ILE A 246 -1.91 -4.09 -0.38
CA ILE A 246 -2.75 -3.72 0.77
C ILE A 246 -3.32 -4.95 1.49
N ALA A 247 -3.63 -6.03 0.78
CA ALA A 247 -4.01 -7.29 1.42
C ALA A 247 -2.87 -7.86 2.27
N SER A 248 -1.63 -7.79 1.77
CA SER A 248 -0.42 -8.20 2.50
C SER A 248 -0.15 -7.31 3.71
N GLN A 249 -0.35 -6.00 3.58
CA GLN A 249 -0.24 -5.05 4.70
C GLN A 249 -1.28 -5.35 5.78
N ALA A 250 -2.54 -5.56 5.39
CA ALA A 250 -3.61 -5.91 6.33
C ALA A 250 -3.32 -7.23 7.05
N LEU A 251 -2.85 -8.25 6.32
CA LEU A 251 -2.39 -9.51 6.88
C LEU A 251 -1.29 -9.31 7.91
N GLY A 252 -0.29 -8.47 7.61
CA GLY A 252 0.80 -8.13 8.54
C GLY A 252 0.29 -7.45 9.80
N ILE A 253 -0.62 -6.48 9.70
CA ILE A 253 -1.24 -5.83 10.87
C ILE A 253 -1.97 -6.86 11.73
N ALA A 254 -2.75 -7.76 11.13
CA ALA A 254 -3.44 -8.83 11.85
C ALA A 254 -2.45 -9.74 12.58
N ALA A 255 -1.41 -10.21 11.88
CA ALA A 255 -0.40 -11.10 12.44
C ALA A 255 0.37 -10.43 13.59
N GLY A 256 0.75 -9.15 13.45
CA GLY A 256 1.42 -8.39 14.50
C GLY A 256 0.54 -8.20 15.74
N ALA A 257 -0.73 -7.84 15.56
CA ALA A 257 -1.69 -7.72 16.65
C ALA A 257 -1.90 -9.05 17.40
N TYR A 258 -2.02 -10.15 16.65
CA TYR A 258 -2.12 -11.50 17.19
C TYR A 258 -0.88 -11.91 17.99
N GLU A 259 0.31 -11.70 17.45
CA GLU A 259 1.57 -12.05 18.14
C GLU A 259 1.71 -11.31 19.47
N LEU A 260 1.35 -10.02 19.51
CA LEU A 260 1.34 -9.21 20.74
C LEU A 260 0.29 -9.72 21.73
N ALA A 261 -0.93 -9.99 21.28
CA ALA A 261 -2.01 -10.50 22.14
C ALA A 261 -1.66 -11.86 22.73
N LYS A 262 -1.13 -12.78 21.92
CA LYS A 262 -0.65 -14.10 22.35
C LYS A 262 0.47 -13.99 23.39
N LYS A 263 1.46 -13.13 23.15
CA LYS A 263 2.57 -12.87 24.08
C LYS A 263 2.04 -12.34 25.41
N TYR A 264 1.19 -11.34 25.36
CA TYR A 264 0.57 -10.74 26.54
C TYR A 264 -0.26 -11.76 27.34
N ALA A 265 -1.09 -12.54 26.66
CA ALA A 265 -1.95 -13.54 27.31
C ALA A 265 -1.17 -14.61 28.08
N LYS A 266 0.05 -14.96 27.62
CA LYS A 266 0.96 -15.89 28.30
C LYS A 266 1.72 -15.29 29.47
N GLN A 267 1.75 -13.97 29.60
CA GLN A 267 2.47 -13.27 30.68
C GLN A 267 1.54 -12.72 31.76
N ARG A 268 0.37 -12.20 31.32
CA ARG A 268 -0.61 -11.59 32.22
C ARG A 268 -1.33 -12.64 33.06
N LYS A 269 -1.36 -12.44 34.34
CA LYS A 269 -2.10 -13.30 35.28
C LYS A 269 -3.35 -12.59 35.79
N ALA A 270 -4.46 -13.32 35.86
CA ALA A 270 -5.70 -12.94 36.50
C ALA A 270 -6.39 -14.22 37.05
N PHE A 271 -7.14 -14.08 38.12
CA PHE A 271 -7.80 -15.22 38.78
C PHE A 271 -6.87 -16.40 39.08
N GLY A 272 -5.63 -16.11 39.52
CA GLY A 272 -4.64 -17.09 39.96
C GLY A 272 -3.86 -17.81 38.85
N THR A 273 -4.13 -17.54 37.58
CA THR A 273 -3.42 -18.20 36.45
C THR A 273 -3.12 -17.19 35.30
N GLU A 274 -2.33 -17.63 34.32
CA GLU A 274 -2.16 -16.87 33.07
C GLU A 274 -3.51 -16.73 32.35
N ILE A 275 -3.79 -15.55 31.75
CA ILE A 275 -5.08 -15.35 31.08
C ILE A 275 -5.24 -16.23 29.85
N SER A 276 -4.16 -16.72 29.24
CA SER A 276 -4.18 -17.72 28.18
C SER A 276 -4.82 -19.05 28.58
N ASN A 277 -4.88 -19.37 29.89
CA ASN A 277 -5.50 -20.59 30.42
C ASN A 277 -7.04 -20.46 30.56
N HIS A 278 -7.57 -19.26 30.44
CA HIS A 278 -9.02 -19.06 30.40
C HIS A 278 -9.55 -19.39 29.00
N GLN A 279 -10.53 -20.31 28.94
CA GLN A 279 -11.06 -20.81 27.67
C GLN A 279 -11.55 -19.68 26.74
N ALA A 280 -12.16 -18.64 27.28
CA ALA A 280 -12.62 -17.48 26.49
C ALA A 280 -11.49 -16.75 25.77
N ILE A 281 -10.29 -16.64 26.39
CA ILE A 281 -9.10 -16.03 25.78
C ILE A 281 -8.47 -17.01 24.79
N ALA A 282 -8.35 -18.29 25.16
CA ALA A 282 -7.77 -19.31 24.29
C ALA A 282 -8.57 -19.45 22.97
N PHE A 283 -9.89 -19.38 23.03
CA PHE A 283 -10.75 -19.45 21.84
C PHE A 283 -10.59 -18.22 20.93
N LYS A 284 -10.54 -17.01 21.52
CA LYS A 284 -10.24 -15.80 20.74
C LYS A 284 -8.91 -15.93 19.97
N LEU A 285 -7.86 -16.39 20.63
CA LEU A 285 -6.56 -16.61 19.99
C LEU A 285 -6.62 -17.68 18.90
N ALA A 286 -7.40 -18.74 19.08
CA ALA A 286 -7.59 -19.78 18.06
C ALA A 286 -8.34 -19.24 16.82
N ASP A 287 -9.39 -18.46 17.04
CA ASP A 287 -10.17 -17.83 15.94
C ASP A 287 -9.30 -16.83 15.16
N MET A 288 -8.57 -15.94 15.87
CA MET A 288 -7.66 -14.97 15.27
C MET A 288 -6.62 -15.70 14.39
N HIS A 289 -5.98 -16.75 14.90
CA HIS A 289 -4.98 -17.50 14.15
C HIS A 289 -5.57 -18.15 12.89
N THR A 290 -6.75 -18.79 13.02
CA THR A 290 -7.43 -19.43 11.90
C THR A 290 -7.76 -18.43 10.78
N GLN A 291 -8.27 -17.26 11.14
CA GLN A 291 -8.61 -16.20 10.18
C GLN A 291 -7.37 -15.62 9.49
N ILE A 292 -6.27 -15.44 10.23
CA ILE A 292 -4.99 -14.96 9.68
C ILE A 292 -4.45 -15.97 8.65
N GLU A 293 -4.46 -17.29 8.96
CA GLU A 293 -4.02 -18.30 8.01
C GLU A 293 -4.90 -18.34 6.74
N ALA A 294 -6.21 -18.23 6.90
CA ALA A 294 -7.12 -18.15 5.74
C ALA A 294 -6.84 -16.88 4.90
N ALA A 295 -6.60 -15.74 5.53
CA ALA A 295 -6.22 -14.51 4.84
C ALA A 295 -4.87 -14.65 4.10
N ARG A 296 -3.87 -15.28 4.72
CA ARG A 296 -2.56 -15.54 4.12
C ARG A 296 -2.68 -16.37 2.84
N HIS A 297 -3.48 -17.43 2.88
CA HIS A 297 -3.72 -18.23 1.69
C HIS A 297 -4.39 -17.46 0.55
N LEU A 298 -5.34 -16.57 0.84
CA LEU A 298 -5.95 -15.71 -0.18
C LEU A 298 -4.94 -14.70 -0.75
N VAL A 299 -4.10 -14.11 0.08
CA VAL A 299 -3.05 -13.17 -0.35
C VAL A 299 -2.04 -13.87 -1.25
N TYR A 300 -1.52 -15.01 -0.82
CA TYR A 300 -0.53 -15.77 -1.60
C TYR A 300 -1.12 -16.34 -2.89
N LYS A 301 -2.41 -16.72 -2.88
CA LYS A 301 -3.11 -17.14 -4.11
C LYS A 301 -3.18 -15.99 -5.12
N ALA A 302 -3.49 -14.76 -4.68
CA ALA A 302 -3.55 -13.60 -5.56
C ALA A 302 -2.15 -13.22 -6.10
N ALA A 303 -1.12 -13.31 -5.27
CA ALA A 303 0.27 -13.11 -5.67
C ALA A 303 0.71 -14.15 -6.69
N TRP A 304 0.43 -15.43 -6.43
CA TRP A 304 0.73 -16.53 -7.34
C TRP A 304 0.01 -16.39 -8.69
N ASP A 305 -1.26 -15.99 -8.69
CA ASP A 305 -2.00 -15.74 -9.94
C ASP A 305 -1.28 -14.71 -10.80
N LYS A 306 -0.83 -13.63 -10.19
CA LYS A 306 -0.09 -12.57 -10.89
C LYS A 306 1.24 -13.08 -11.45
N ASP A 307 2.03 -13.81 -10.65
CA ASP A 307 3.35 -14.32 -11.05
C ASP A 307 3.24 -15.34 -12.20
N ASN A 308 2.13 -16.09 -12.29
CA ASN A 308 1.87 -17.06 -13.36
C ASN A 308 1.07 -16.48 -14.54
N GLY A 309 0.90 -15.18 -14.64
CA GLY A 309 0.21 -14.51 -15.73
C GLY A 309 -1.30 -14.78 -15.79
N HIS A 310 -1.89 -15.26 -14.71
CA HIS A 310 -3.34 -15.44 -14.60
C HIS A 310 -4.04 -14.11 -14.35
N ASN A 311 -5.34 -14.05 -14.62
CA ASN A 311 -6.15 -12.91 -14.19
C ASN A 311 -6.31 -12.93 -12.66
N TYR A 312 -5.72 -11.95 -11.99
CA TYR A 312 -5.73 -11.81 -10.53
C TYR A 312 -6.69 -10.73 -10.00
N ASP A 313 -7.55 -10.17 -10.85
CA ASP A 313 -8.49 -9.12 -10.42
C ASP A 313 -9.46 -9.64 -9.35
N LEU A 314 -10.00 -10.86 -9.55
CA LEU A 314 -10.90 -11.50 -8.61
C LEU A 314 -10.18 -11.92 -7.32
N SER A 315 -9.07 -12.66 -7.44
CA SER A 315 -8.33 -13.15 -6.27
C SER A 315 -7.73 -12.00 -5.46
N GLY A 316 -7.22 -10.94 -6.11
CA GLY A 316 -6.73 -9.73 -5.44
C GLY A 316 -7.84 -8.98 -4.68
N ALA A 317 -9.04 -8.85 -5.27
CA ALA A 317 -10.18 -8.24 -4.61
C ALA A 317 -10.67 -9.05 -3.40
N MET A 318 -10.73 -10.38 -3.52
CA MET A 318 -11.08 -11.29 -2.43
C MET A 318 -10.05 -11.23 -1.29
N ALA A 319 -8.76 -11.28 -1.62
CA ALA A 319 -7.67 -11.18 -0.66
C ALA A 319 -7.75 -9.86 0.12
N LYS A 320 -7.90 -8.73 -0.57
CA LYS A 320 -7.98 -7.39 0.05
C LYS A 320 -9.22 -7.25 0.92
N LEU A 321 -10.39 -7.70 0.46
CA LEU A 321 -11.63 -7.64 1.22
C LEU A 321 -11.50 -8.44 2.53
N TYR A 322 -11.04 -9.70 2.43
CA TYR A 322 -10.98 -10.59 3.58
C TYR A 322 -9.86 -10.19 4.55
N ALA A 323 -8.64 -9.96 4.08
CA ALA A 323 -7.51 -9.59 4.93
C ALA A 323 -7.76 -8.29 5.69
N SER A 324 -8.38 -7.27 5.07
CA SER A 324 -8.69 -6.01 5.74
C SER A 324 -9.76 -6.15 6.83
N GLN A 325 -10.72 -7.07 6.66
CA GLN A 325 -11.68 -7.37 7.72
C GLN A 325 -10.98 -8.10 8.88
N VAL A 326 -10.19 -9.14 8.56
CA VAL A 326 -9.42 -9.89 9.57
C VAL A 326 -8.46 -8.98 10.33
N ALA A 327 -7.82 -8.00 9.66
CA ALA A 327 -6.95 -7.03 10.31
C ALA A 327 -7.70 -6.21 11.38
N MET A 328 -8.87 -5.71 11.02
CA MET A 328 -9.67 -4.90 11.94
C MET A 328 -10.16 -5.73 13.12
N ASP A 329 -10.75 -6.90 12.87
CA ASP A 329 -11.30 -7.78 13.91
C ASP A 329 -10.20 -8.26 14.87
N THR A 330 -9.07 -8.71 14.32
CA THR A 330 -7.92 -9.16 15.11
C THR A 330 -7.32 -8.03 15.96
N ALA A 331 -7.16 -6.83 15.39
CA ALA A 331 -6.59 -5.71 16.13
C ALA A 331 -7.52 -5.23 17.27
N VAL A 332 -8.84 -5.23 17.06
CA VAL A 332 -9.84 -4.94 18.11
C VAL A 332 -9.77 -5.98 19.23
N GLU A 333 -9.72 -7.27 18.89
CA GLU A 333 -9.59 -8.34 19.89
C GLU A 333 -8.25 -8.31 20.62
N ALA A 334 -7.16 -7.90 19.95
CA ALA A 334 -5.87 -7.72 20.61
C ALA A 334 -5.92 -6.63 21.68
N VAL A 335 -6.57 -5.49 21.39
CA VAL A 335 -6.82 -4.44 22.40
C VAL A 335 -7.66 -5.00 23.54
N GLN A 336 -8.73 -5.75 23.25
CA GLN A 336 -9.61 -6.35 24.25
C GLN A 336 -8.86 -7.34 25.16
N ILE A 337 -7.97 -8.19 24.62
CA ILE A 337 -7.16 -9.14 25.38
C ILE A 337 -6.17 -8.42 26.32
N HIS A 338 -5.63 -7.26 25.90
CA HIS A 338 -4.76 -6.44 26.76
C HIS A 338 -5.54 -5.70 27.86
N GLY A 339 -6.86 -5.58 27.76
CA GLY A 339 -7.69 -4.84 28.70
C GLY A 339 -7.26 -3.37 28.81
N GLY A 340 -7.15 -2.83 30.02
CA GLY A 340 -6.73 -1.43 30.22
C GLY A 340 -5.38 -1.09 29.58
N ASN A 341 -4.44 -2.04 29.55
CA ASN A 341 -3.14 -1.86 28.89
C ASN A 341 -3.27 -1.72 27.36
N GLY A 342 -4.29 -2.31 26.75
CA GLY A 342 -4.55 -2.16 25.31
C GLY A 342 -5.09 -0.78 24.92
N PHE A 343 -5.54 0.02 25.89
CA PHE A 343 -6.12 1.33 25.69
C PHE A 343 -5.14 2.49 25.88
N VAL A 344 -3.89 2.20 26.23
CA VAL A 344 -2.82 3.19 26.42
C VAL A 344 -1.76 3.05 25.35
N LYS A 345 -1.15 4.16 24.95
CA LYS A 345 -0.21 4.24 23.83
C LYS A 345 1.11 3.51 24.05
N ASP A 346 1.47 3.18 25.29
CA ASP A 346 2.67 2.40 25.60
C ASP A 346 2.64 0.98 25.03
N TYR A 347 1.45 0.51 24.61
CA TYR A 347 1.23 -0.79 24.00
C TYR A 347 0.86 -0.65 22.51
N HIS A 348 1.55 -1.38 21.66
CA HIS A 348 1.42 -1.26 20.19
C HIS A 348 0.04 -1.64 19.62
N VAL A 349 -0.79 -2.38 20.38
CA VAL A 349 -2.06 -2.93 19.86
C VAL A 349 -3.09 -1.84 19.53
N GLU A 350 -3.13 -0.72 20.27
CA GLU A 350 -4.01 0.40 19.96
C GLU A 350 -3.63 1.07 18.63
N ARG A 351 -2.31 1.21 18.36
CA ARG A 351 -1.80 1.75 17.10
C ARG A 351 -2.15 0.84 15.94
N LEU A 352 -1.94 -0.48 16.07
CA LEU A 352 -2.30 -1.45 15.04
C LEU A 352 -3.81 -1.45 14.75
N MET A 353 -4.66 -1.22 15.75
CA MET A 353 -6.10 -1.07 15.55
C MET A 353 -6.43 0.19 14.73
N ARG A 354 -5.77 1.32 15.01
CA ARG A 354 -5.94 2.55 14.22
C ARG A 354 -5.43 2.38 12.79
N ASP A 355 -4.30 1.70 12.62
CA ASP A 355 -3.69 1.42 11.33
C ASP A 355 -4.53 0.45 10.48
N ALA A 356 -5.14 -0.56 11.11
CA ALA A 356 -5.98 -1.54 10.40
C ALA A 356 -7.13 -0.88 9.63
N LYS A 357 -7.73 0.19 10.17
CA LYS A 357 -8.93 0.79 9.57
C LYS A 357 -8.73 1.28 8.15
N ILE A 358 -7.56 1.84 7.82
CA ILE A 358 -7.33 2.37 6.47
C ILE A 358 -7.33 1.27 5.40
N THR A 359 -6.96 0.03 5.76
CA THR A 359 -6.92 -1.10 4.82
C THR A 359 -8.28 -1.47 4.25
N GLN A 360 -9.36 -1.09 4.92
CA GLN A 360 -10.74 -1.23 4.43
C GLN A 360 -11.17 -0.11 3.48
N ILE A 361 -10.39 0.99 3.40
CA ILE A 361 -10.79 2.24 2.73
C ILE A 361 -10.00 2.46 1.45
N TYR A 362 -8.67 2.60 1.53
CA TYR A 362 -7.85 3.00 0.39
C TYR A 362 -7.62 1.86 -0.62
N GLU A 363 -7.15 2.23 -1.81
CA GLU A 363 -7.00 1.35 -2.98
C GLU A 363 -8.28 0.57 -3.33
N GLY A 364 -9.41 1.23 -3.15
CA GLY A 364 -10.76 0.70 -3.31
C GLY A 364 -11.35 0.19 -2.01
N THR A 365 -12.44 0.82 -1.56
CA THR A 365 -13.13 0.45 -0.31
C THR A 365 -13.58 -1.02 -0.34
N SER A 366 -13.97 -1.56 0.83
CA SER A 366 -14.57 -2.91 0.92
C SER A 366 -15.77 -3.06 -0.01
N GLU A 367 -16.56 -2.00 -0.22
CA GLU A 367 -17.69 -1.98 -1.15
C GLU A 367 -17.22 -2.08 -2.60
N ILE A 368 -16.15 -1.38 -2.97
CA ILE A 368 -15.55 -1.49 -4.31
C ILE A 368 -15.01 -2.90 -4.54
N GLN A 369 -14.38 -3.55 -3.54
CA GLN A 369 -13.95 -4.94 -3.68
C GLN A 369 -15.16 -5.87 -3.94
N LYS A 370 -16.26 -5.68 -3.21
CA LYS A 370 -17.52 -6.44 -3.43
C LYS A 370 -18.08 -6.21 -4.84
N ILE A 371 -18.00 -4.98 -5.37
CA ILE A 371 -18.41 -4.69 -6.76
C ILE A 371 -17.52 -5.45 -7.76
N VAL A 372 -16.20 -5.45 -7.56
CA VAL A 372 -15.28 -6.18 -8.44
C VAL A 372 -15.56 -7.69 -8.40
N ILE A 373 -15.72 -8.24 -7.21
CA ILE A 373 -16.03 -9.66 -7.01
C ILE A 373 -17.37 -10.02 -7.67
N SER A 374 -18.44 -9.27 -7.37
CA SER A 374 -19.78 -9.58 -7.90
C SER A 374 -19.83 -9.50 -9.43
N ARG A 375 -19.17 -8.49 -10.02
CA ARG A 375 -19.06 -8.38 -11.49
C ARG A 375 -18.29 -9.54 -12.11
N SER A 376 -17.34 -10.11 -11.39
CA SER A 376 -16.54 -11.23 -11.89
C SER A 376 -17.31 -12.56 -11.83
N ILE A 377 -18.02 -12.83 -10.72
CA ILE A 377 -18.72 -14.11 -10.50
C ILE A 377 -20.10 -14.15 -11.17
N LEU A 378 -20.67 -13.00 -11.55
CA LEU A 378 -21.97 -12.87 -12.23
C LEU A 378 -21.81 -12.62 -13.74
N LYS A 379 -20.60 -12.66 -14.27
CA LYS A 379 -20.38 -12.69 -15.73
C LYS A 379 -20.66 -14.09 -16.22
N ASP A 380 -21.61 -14.18 -17.16
CA ASP A 380 -21.85 -15.38 -17.97
C ASP A 380 -20.68 -15.66 -18.93
#